data_ed0f58a18e4607b675eec89cc41af0f4
#
_entry.id   ed0f58a18e4607b675eec89cc41af0f4
#
_cell.length_a   1.000
_cell.length_b   1.000
_cell.length_c   1.000
_cell.angle_alpha   90.00
_cell.angle_beta   90.00
_cell.angle_gamma   90.00
#
_symmetry.space_group_name_H-M   'P 1'
#
loop_
_entity.id
_entity.type
_entity.pdbx_description
1 polymer ?
#
loop_
_entity_poly.entity_id
_entity_poly.type
_entity_poly.pdbx_seq_one_letter_code
_entity_poly.pdbx_strand_id
1 'polypeptide(L)'
;MIKAYQLIDKLEREHSLSLLEYQTLIEAENDALRLYAANKAKEQATLIYGNSVYVRGLIEVGNYCRNDCFYCGIRKSNSHCDRYILDEEDIMHCCKEGYELGFRTFVLQGGEGIYKKDFVTNVVNKIRKLYPDCAITL
;
A
#
# COMPACT_ATOMS: atom_id res chain seq x y z
N MET A 1 26.31 2.98 -21.84
CA MET A 1 26.43 2.94 -20.36
C MET A 1 26.43 4.33 -19.72
N ILE A 2 27.33 5.26 -20.06
CA ILE A 2 27.38 6.63 -19.48
C ILE A 2 26.01 7.33 -19.53
N LYS A 3 25.29 7.24 -20.66
CA LYS A 3 23.97 7.86 -20.84
C LYS A 3 22.92 7.37 -19.84
N ALA A 4 22.93 6.08 -19.46
CA ALA A 4 21.95 5.54 -18.53
C ALA A 4 22.15 6.06 -17.09
N TYR A 5 23.37 6.21 -16.61
CA TYR A 5 23.68 6.85 -15.33
C TYR A 5 23.21 8.31 -15.30
N GLN A 6 23.47 9.05 -16.40
CA GLN A 6 23.01 10.44 -16.54
C GLN A 6 21.47 10.55 -16.51
N LEU A 7 20.74 9.55 -17.03
CA LEU A 7 19.28 9.50 -16.94
C LEU A 7 18.79 9.27 -15.52
N ILE A 8 19.49 8.46 -14.71
CA ILE A 8 19.21 8.31 -13.29
C ILE A 8 19.42 9.63 -12.55
N ASP A 9 20.53 10.32 -12.78
CA ASP A 9 20.83 11.63 -12.19
C ASP A 9 19.80 12.70 -12.62
N LYS A 10 19.35 12.64 -13.88
CA LYS A 10 18.28 13.50 -14.38
C LYS A 10 16.96 13.20 -13.65
N LEU A 11 16.61 11.91 -13.49
CA LEU A 11 15.37 11.50 -12.79
C LEU A 11 15.39 11.94 -11.33
N GLU A 12 16.52 11.83 -10.64
CA GLU A 12 16.70 12.33 -9.27
C GLU A 12 16.43 13.85 -9.17
N ARG A 13 16.95 14.62 -10.12
CA ARG A 13 16.86 16.09 -10.11
C ARG A 13 15.50 16.62 -10.60
N GLU A 14 14.97 16.02 -11.68
CA GLU A 14 13.79 16.52 -12.40
C GLU A 14 12.50 15.73 -12.12
N HIS A 15 12.60 14.60 -11.40
CA HIS A 15 11.52 13.69 -11.02
C HIS A 15 10.71 13.13 -12.20
N SER A 16 11.21 13.30 -13.42
CA SER A 16 10.57 12.80 -14.65
C SER A 16 11.57 12.58 -15.76
N LEU A 17 11.23 11.66 -16.66
CA LEU A 17 11.92 11.40 -17.92
C LEU A 17 10.90 11.36 -19.03
N SER A 18 11.32 11.61 -20.29
CA SER A 18 10.52 11.31 -21.45
C SER A 18 10.35 9.80 -21.65
N LEU A 19 9.35 9.38 -22.43
CA LEU A 19 9.11 7.96 -22.72
C LEU A 19 10.33 7.29 -23.36
N LEU A 20 11.02 7.96 -24.26
CA LEU A 20 12.24 7.45 -24.92
C LEU A 20 13.42 7.32 -23.93
N GLU A 21 13.51 8.22 -22.97
CA GLU A 21 14.53 8.15 -21.91
C GLU A 21 14.25 6.98 -20.95
N TYR A 22 12.99 6.75 -20.56
CA TYR A 22 12.61 5.57 -19.79
C TYR A 22 12.91 4.28 -20.56
N GLN A 23 12.58 4.21 -21.85
CA GLN A 23 12.90 3.06 -22.69
C GLN A 23 14.40 2.80 -22.70
N THR A 24 15.21 3.84 -22.93
CA THR A 24 16.68 3.75 -22.94
C THR A 24 17.22 3.23 -21.60
N LEU A 25 16.63 3.69 -20.47
CA LEU A 25 17.05 3.27 -19.13
C LEU A 25 16.72 1.80 -18.87
N ILE A 26 15.52 1.35 -19.27
CA ILE A 26 15.09 -0.04 -19.13
C ILE A 26 15.92 -0.98 -20.00
N GLU A 27 16.19 -0.61 -21.26
CA GLU A 27 16.99 -1.42 -22.18
C GLU A 27 18.47 -1.52 -21.76
N ALA A 28 18.99 -0.52 -21.04
CA ALA A 28 20.36 -0.50 -20.53
C ALA A 28 20.53 -1.21 -19.17
N GLU A 29 19.46 -1.78 -18.62
CA GLU A 29 19.41 -2.37 -17.28
C GLU A 29 20.47 -3.46 -17.10
N ASN A 30 21.23 -3.37 -16.02
CA ASN A 30 22.20 -4.36 -15.54
C ASN A 30 22.42 -4.16 -14.03
N ASP A 31 23.12 -5.11 -13.38
CA ASP A 31 23.31 -5.09 -11.92
C ASP A 31 24.01 -3.81 -11.43
N ALA A 32 25.01 -3.28 -12.13
CA ALA A 32 25.70 -2.06 -11.72
C ALA A 32 24.80 -0.83 -11.82
N LEU A 33 24.00 -0.73 -12.87
CA LEU A 33 23.06 0.37 -13.05
C LEU A 33 21.92 0.28 -12.01
N ARG A 34 21.42 -0.93 -11.72
CA ARG A 34 20.43 -1.20 -10.69
C ARG A 34 20.92 -0.79 -9.31
N LEU A 35 22.16 -1.16 -8.96
CA LEU A 35 22.78 -0.78 -7.69
C LEU A 35 22.93 0.74 -7.57
N TYR A 36 23.34 1.40 -8.64
CA TYR A 36 23.46 2.86 -8.69
C TYR A 36 22.11 3.54 -8.43
N ALA A 37 21.05 3.12 -9.14
CA ALA A 37 19.69 3.63 -8.95
C ALA A 37 19.18 3.38 -7.53
N ALA A 38 19.41 2.19 -6.96
CA ALA A 38 19.02 1.84 -5.62
C ALA A 38 19.71 2.71 -4.56
N ASN A 39 21.01 3.00 -4.72
CA ASN A 39 21.73 3.89 -3.81
C ASN A 39 21.17 5.32 -3.87
N LYS A 40 20.93 5.85 -5.07
CA LYS A 40 20.28 7.16 -5.25
C LYS A 40 18.90 7.23 -4.61
N ALA A 41 18.06 6.21 -4.82
CA ALA A 41 16.75 6.12 -4.21
C ALA A 41 16.83 6.05 -2.67
N LYS A 42 17.80 5.30 -2.13
CA LYS A 42 18.04 5.21 -0.68
C LYS A 42 18.47 6.56 -0.10
N GLU A 43 19.35 7.28 -0.77
CA GLU A 43 19.79 8.62 -0.35
C GLU A 43 18.59 9.58 -0.27
N GLN A 44 17.74 9.61 -1.31
CA GLN A 44 16.53 10.44 -1.33
C GLN A 44 15.52 10.03 -0.25
N ALA A 45 15.27 8.74 -0.08
CA ALA A 45 14.39 8.24 0.98
C ALA A 45 14.91 8.63 2.38
N THR A 46 16.22 8.52 2.60
CA THR A 46 16.85 8.90 3.87
C THR A 46 16.77 10.39 4.15
N LEU A 47 16.90 11.24 3.13
CA LEU A 47 16.75 12.70 3.27
C LEU A 47 15.32 13.09 3.69
N ILE A 48 14.30 12.37 3.20
CA ILE A 48 12.89 12.70 3.46
C ILE A 48 12.39 12.04 4.75
N TYR A 49 12.71 10.78 4.98
CA TYR A 49 12.13 9.95 6.04
C TYR A 49 13.12 9.55 7.15
N GLY A 50 14.39 9.91 7.01
CA GLY A 50 15.45 9.41 7.89
C GLY A 50 15.61 7.89 7.74
N ASN A 51 15.87 7.22 8.84
CA ASN A 51 15.95 5.75 8.90
C ASN A 51 14.65 5.10 9.40
N SER A 52 13.55 5.85 9.41
CA SER A 52 12.28 5.36 9.90
C SER A 52 11.61 4.40 8.92
N VAL A 53 11.06 3.31 9.47
CA VAL A 53 10.21 2.37 8.73
C VAL A 53 8.78 2.54 9.22
N TYR A 54 7.87 2.86 8.31
CA TYR A 54 6.46 3.04 8.62
C TYR A 54 5.71 1.72 8.47
N VAL A 55 5.16 1.23 9.57
CA VAL A 55 4.35 0.01 9.61
C VAL A 55 2.87 0.37 9.63
N ARG A 56 2.08 -0.32 8.79
CA ARG A 56 0.64 -0.13 8.72
C ARG A 56 -0.09 -1.28 9.40
N GLY A 57 -1.14 -0.98 10.15
CA GLY A 57 -2.06 -1.97 10.70
C GLY A 57 -3.06 -2.39 9.61
N LEU A 58 -2.89 -3.58 9.06
CA LEU A 58 -3.83 -4.15 8.10
C LEU A 58 -4.97 -4.85 8.84
N ILE A 59 -6.20 -4.50 8.51
CA ILE A 59 -7.42 -5.16 8.98
C ILE A 59 -8.12 -5.74 7.75
N GLU A 60 -8.09 -7.06 7.62
CA GLU A 60 -8.85 -7.75 6.57
C GLU A 60 -10.31 -7.87 7.00
N VAL A 61 -11.11 -6.91 6.55
CA VAL A 61 -12.51 -6.75 7.00
C VAL A 61 -13.44 -7.85 6.51
N GLY A 62 -13.01 -8.63 5.52
CA GLY A 62 -13.74 -9.80 5.05
C GLY A 62 -13.25 -10.30 3.70
N ASN A 63 -13.59 -11.53 3.37
CA ASN A 63 -13.10 -12.22 2.18
C ASN A 63 -14.19 -12.64 1.19
N TYR A 64 -15.43 -12.14 1.32
CA TYR A 64 -16.39 -12.22 0.23
C TYR A 64 -16.00 -11.23 -0.87
N CYS A 65 -16.14 -11.62 -2.14
CA CYS A 65 -15.86 -10.76 -3.28
C CYS A 65 -16.89 -10.99 -4.37
N ARG A 66 -17.35 -9.91 -5.02
CA ARG A 66 -18.26 -10.03 -6.18
C ARG A 66 -17.53 -10.41 -7.46
N ASN A 67 -16.21 -10.22 -7.51
CA ASN A 67 -15.37 -10.47 -8.67
C ASN A 67 -14.80 -11.90 -8.68
N ASP A 68 -14.42 -12.36 -9.87
CA ASP A 68 -13.91 -13.72 -10.09
C ASP A 68 -12.54 -13.73 -10.78
N CYS A 69 -11.61 -12.92 -10.27
CA CYS A 69 -10.25 -12.80 -10.81
C CYS A 69 -9.48 -14.12 -10.64
N PHE A 70 -8.97 -14.68 -11.71
CA PHE A 70 -8.35 -16.02 -11.73
C PHE A 70 -7.17 -16.20 -10.78
N TYR A 71 -6.42 -15.14 -10.51
CA TYR A 71 -5.25 -15.17 -9.61
C TYR A 71 -5.62 -14.99 -8.12
N CYS A 72 -6.88 -14.66 -7.80
CA CYS A 72 -7.24 -14.25 -6.45
C CYS A 72 -7.81 -15.41 -5.63
N GLY A 73 -7.24 -15.66 -4.44
CA GLY A 73 -7.69 -16.70 -3.53
C GLY A 73 -9.09 -16.47 -2.97
N ILE A 74 -9.55 -15.19 -2.87
CA ILE A 74 -10.90 -14.85 -2.40
C ILE A 74 -11.89 -14.59 -3.53
N ARG A 75 -11.60 -15.00 -4.76
CA ARG A 75 -12.54 -14.87 -5.89
C ARG A 75 -13.87 -15.59 -5.61
N LYS A 76 -14.93 -15.07 -6.22
CA LYS A 76 -16.31 -15.53 -5.99
C LYS A 76 -16.49 -17.05 -6.15
N SER A 77 -15.90 -17.65 -7.19
CA SER A 77 -16.04 -19.06 -7.50
C SER A 77 -15.20 -20.01 -6.64
N ASN A 78 -14.27 -19.50 -5.82
CA ASN A 78 -13.46 -20.36 -4.96
C ASN A 78 -14.29 -20.90 -3.78
N SER A 79 -14.63 -22.18 -3.83
CA SER A 79 -15.38 -22.92 -2.81
C SER A 79 -14.49 -23.49 -1.68
N HIS A 80 -13.17 -23.42 -1.81
CA HIS A 80 -12.20 -23.96 -0.85
C HIS A 80 -11.70 -22.90 0.14
N CYS A 81 -12.41 -21.79 0.24
CA CYS A 81 -12.06 -20.66 1.11
C CYS A 81 -13.16 -20.46 2.14
N ASP A 82 -12.84 -20.56 3.42
CA ASP A 82 -13.75 -20.20 4.50
C ASP A 82 -14.06 -18.70 4.42
N ARG A 83 -15.35 -18.37 4.44
CA ARG A 83 -15.82 -17.01 4.24
C ARG A 83 -16.20 -16.35 5.55
N TYR A 84 -15.76 -15.10 5.73
CA TYR A 84 -16.10 -14.27 6.88
C TYR A 84 -16.32 -12.82 6.48
N ILE A 85 -16.99 -12.09 7.33
CA ILE A 85 -17.13 -10.63 7.32
C ILE A 85 -17.04 -10.17 8.78
N LEU A 86 -16.20 -9.19 9.04
CA LEU A 86 -16.12 -8.51 10.33
C LEU A 86 -17.27 -7.52 10.45
N ASP A 87 -17.87 -7.44 11.60
CA ASP A 87 -18.81 -6.37 11.92
C ASP A 87 -18.08 -5.10 12.41
N GLU A 88 -18.84 -4.09 12.80
CA GLU A 88 -18.28 -2.83 13.25
C GLU A 88 -17.52 -3.00 14.58
N GLU A 89 -17.99 -3.87 15.48
CA GLU A 89 -17.37 -4.13 16.78
C GLU A 89 -16.01 -4.80 16.62
N ASP A 90 -15.94 -5.82 15.75
CA ASP A 90 -14.70 -6.50 15.38
C ASP A 90 -13.65 -5.54 14.82
N ILE A 91 -14.08 -4.67 13.88
CA ILE A 91 -13.17 -3.69 13.25
C ILE A 91 -12.67 -2.69 14.30
N MET A 92 -13.54 -2.20 15.17
CA MET A 92 -13.14 -1.26 16.21
C MET A 92 -12.25 -1.90 17.27
N HIS A 93 -12.46 -3.20 17.57
CA HIS A 93 -11.57 -3.98 18.43
C HIS A 93 -10.17 -4.07 17.83
N CYS A 94 -10.07 -4.44 16.56
CA CYS A 94 -8.79 -4.46 15.84
C CYS A 94 -8.08 -3.08 15.86
N CYS A 95 -8.83 -2.00 15.67
CA CYS A 95 -8.28 -0.64 15.74
C CYS A 95 -7.75 -0.31 17.14
N LYS A 96 -8.45 -0.72 18.19
CA LYS A 96 -8.02 -0.52 19.58
C LYS A 96 -6.71 -1.24 19.86
N GLU A 97 -6.67 -2.54 19.61
CA GLU A 97 -5.47 -3.35 19.80
C GLU A 97 -4.28 -2.80 18.99
N GLY A 98 -4.52 -2.47 17.72
CA GLY A 98 -3.50 -1.89 16.85
C GLY A 98 -2.99 -0.54 17.37
N TYR A 99 -3.87 0.32 17.88
CA TYR A 99 -3.48 1.61 18.44
C TYR A 99 -2.63 1.47 19.70
N GLU A 100 -3.00 0.55 20.60
CA GLU A 100 -2.24 0.22 21.81
C GLU A 100 -0.86 -0.35 21.49
N LEU A 101 -0.74 -1.12 20.39
CA LEU A 101 0.54 -1.64 19.85
C LEU A 101 1.38 -0.56 19.13
N GLY A 102 0.88 0.66 18.99
CA GLY A 102 1.61 1.77 18.39
C GLY A 102 1.34 2.01 16.91
N PHE A 103 0.44 1.28 16.26
CA PHE A 103 0.04 1.59 14.88
C PHE A 103 -0.65 2.94 14.79
N ARG A 104 -0.34 3.69 13.73
CA ARG A 104 -0.92 5.00 13.43
C ARG A 104 -1.47 5.09 12.00
N THR A 105 -1.60 3.94 11.36
CA THR A 105 -2.27 3.80 10.06
C THR A 105 -3.08 2.51 10.08
N PHE A 106 -4.36 2.61 9.74
CA PHE A 106 -5.24 1.45 9.54
C PHE A 106 -5.57 1.30 8.06
N VAL A 107 -5.35 0.11 7.52
CA VAL A 107 -5.71 -0.25 6.16
C VAL A 107 -6.86 -1.24 6.25
N LEU A 108 -8.05 -0.81 5.84
CA LEU A 108 -9.23 -1.67 5.79
C LEU A 108 -9.29 -2.31 4.40
N GLN A 109 -8.96 -3.59 4.33
CA GLN A 109 -8.88 -4.34 3.08
C GLN A 109 -9.87 -5.50 3.07
N GLY A 110 -10.40 -5.81 1.90
CA GLY A 110 -11.31 -6.94 1.73
C GLY A 110 -11.66 -7.18 0.28
N GLY A 111 -12.60 -8.06 0.04
CA GLY A 111 -13.13 -8.30 -1.30
C GLY A 111 -14.08 -7.18 -1.74
N GLU A 112 -14.22 -7.00 -3.05
CA GLU A 112 -15.10 -5.99 -3.64
C GLU A 112 -16.57 -6.24 -3.34
N GLY A 113 -17.25 -5.17 -2.88
CA GLY A 113 -18.71 -5.15 -2.68
C GLY A 113 -19.20 -5.80 -1.40
N ILE A 114 -18.34 -5.98 -0.40
CA ILE A 114 -18.67 -6.57 0.89
C ILE A 114 -19.63 -5.66 1.67
N TYR A 115 -19.30 -4.38 1.78
CA TYR A 115 -20.04 -3.43 2.59
C TYR A 115 -20.80 -2.40 1.77
N LYS A 116 -21.91 -1.94 2.34
CA LYS A 116 -22.61 -0.76 1.85
C LYS A 116 -21.84 0.51 2.21
N LYS A 117 -21.99 1.55 1.39
CA LYS A 117 -21.31 2.84 1.56
C LYS A 117 -21.51 3.43 2.97
N ASP A 118 -22.74 3.37 3.49
CA ASP A 118 -23.08 3.97 4.79
C ASP A 118 -22.36 3.27 5.95
N PHE A 119 -22.21 1.94 5.89
CA PHE A 119 -21.44 1.18 6.87
C PHE A 119 -19.99 1.64 6.90
N VAL A 120 -19.34 1.71 5.71
CA VAL A 120 -17.93 2.15 5.59
C VAL A 120 -17.77 3.58 6.13
N THR A 121 -18.70 4.48 5.78
CA THR A 121 -18.67 5.87 6.25
C THR A 121 -18.76 5.94 7.77
N ASN A 122 -19.66 5.15 8.39
CA ASN A 122 -19.82 5.10 9.85
C ASN A 122 -18.56 4.59 10.54
N VAL A 123 -17.96 3.49 10.06
CA VAL A 123 -16.72 2.93 10.60
C VAL A 123 -15.58 3.95 10.52
N VAL A 124 -15.38 4.57 9.36
CA VAL A 124 -14.34 5.60 9.18
C VAL A 124 -14.55 6.78 10.13
N ASN A 125 -15.77 7.27 10.29
CA ASN A 125 -16.09 8.36 11.21
C ASN A 125 -15.81 7.98 12.67
N LYS A 126 -16.12 6.76 13.08
CA LYS A 126 -15.79 6.26 14.42
C LYS A 126 -14.29 6.16 14.66
N ILE A 127 -13.55 5.57 13.72
CA ILE A 127 -12.08 5.49 13.81
C ILE A 127 -11.49 6.90 13.92
N ARG A 128 -11.91 7.83 13.07
CA ARG A 128 -11.44 9.22 13.10
C ARG A 128 -11.72 9.94 14.41
N LYS A 129 -12.88 9.64 15.02
CA LYS A 129 -13.27 10.24 16.31
C LYS A 129 -12.44 9.71 17.47
N LEU A 130 -12.14 8.40 17.48
CA LEU A 130 -11.42 7.74 18.58
C LEU A 130 -9.91 7.81 18.42
N TYR A 131 -9.41 7.83 17.19
CA TYR A 131 -7.98 7.82 16.85
C TYR A 131 -7.66 8.93 15.83
N PRO A 132 -7.75 10.21 16.22
CA PRO A 132 -7.63 11.34 15.29
C PRO A 132 -6.23 11.49 14.68
N ASP A 133 -5.21 10.91 15.31
CA ASP A 133 -3.82 10.87 14.85
C ASP A 133 -3.52 9.71 13.90
N CYS A 134 -4.50 8.85 13.61
CA CYS A 134 -4.33 7.73 12.69
C CYS A 134 -4.75 8.08 11.26
N ALA A 135 -3.94 7.65 10.29
CA ALA A 135 -4.34 7.64 8.88
C ALA A 135 -5.21 6.39 8.60
N ILE A 136 -6.18 6.54 7.68
CA ILE A 136 -7.06 5.44 7.25
C ILE A 136 -6.91 5.28 5.74
N THR A 137 -6.75 4.05 5.29
CA THR A 137 -6.74 3.64 3.87
C THR A 137 -7.85 2.62 3.63
N LEU A 138 -8.56 2.78 2.51
CA LEU A 138 -9.63 1.88 2.04
C LEU A 138 -9.27 1.31 0.68
#